data_38d26a7c21c1ee7a80a482a4a7dcdc9d
#
_entry.id   38d26a7c21c1ee7a80a482a4a7dcdc9d
#
_cell.length_a   1.000
_cell.length_b   1.000
_cell.length_c   1.000
_cell.angle_alpha   90.00
_cell.angle_beta   90.00
_cell.angle_gamma   90.00
#
_symmetry.space_group_name_H-M   'P 1'
#
loop_
_entity.id
_entity.type
_entity.pdbx_description
1 polymer ?
#
loop_
_entity_poly.entity_id
_entity_poly.type
_entity_poly.pdbx_seq_one_letter_code
_entity_poly.pdbx_strand_id
1 'polypeptide(L)'
;MRWLYLHGFASGPDSTKGVRLAEHLKSAYGIHLERLNLRVPNMEHLRASSIIAHVEAVIGAPSHVPTVLIGSSFGGWIAMRVAERNENIIGLVLLAPAIRLAARWRHTMPERIEAWAQSGWMEVDDHVTGGKTQVEFGFFEDVERIEERGQPDLYIPTLIVHGRHDDVVAIEGSRDWTETHTPVHLVEVDDGHQLSATLPTICDEIDCFILQNELLEP
;
A
#
# COMPACT_ATOMS: atom_id res chain seq x y z
N MET A 1 19.32 -4.53 6.57
CA MET A 1 18.09 -4.44 5.74
C MET A 1 17.01 -3.67 6.50
N ARG A 2 16.14 -2.90 5.81
CA ARG A 2 14.98 -2.19 6.42
C ARG A 2 13.67 -2.80 5.97
N TRP A 3 12.68 -2.74 6.84
CA TRP A 3 11.31 -3.17 6.56
C TRP A 3 10.37 -2.05 6.94
N LEU A 4 9.57 -1.57 5.98
CA LEU A 4 8.64 -0.47 6.18
C LEU A 4 7.20 -0.92 5.89
N TYR A 5 6.27 -0.54 6.75
CA TYR A 5 4.84 -0.77 6.54
C TYR A 5 4.12 0.54 6.19
N LEU A 6 3.34 0.49 5.12
CA LEU A 6 2.56 1.59 4.56
C LEU A 6 1.07 1.26 4.69
N HIS A 7 0.37 1.99 5.56
CA HIS A 7 -1.04 1.74 5.85
C HIS A 7 -1.99 2.24 4.74
N GLY A 8 -3.25 1.80 4.76
CA GLY A 8 -4.30 2.21 3.83
C GLY A 8 -4.80 3.64 4.03
N PHE A 9 -5.65 4.09 3.08
CA PHE A 9 -6.31 5.39 3.13
C PHE A 9 -7.14 5.55 4.42
N ALA A 10 -7.12 6.72 5.01
CA ALA A 10 -7.80 7.08 6.28
C ALA A 10 -7.45 6.18 7.48
N SER A 11 -6.40 5.36 7.38
CA SER A 11 -5.86 4.51 8.43
C SER A 11 -4.62 5.13 9.09
N GLY A 12 -3.89 4.35 9.88
CA GLY A 12 -2.69 4.81 10.58
C GLY A 12 -1.68 3.68 10.81
N PRO A 13 -0.50 4.02 11.37
CA PRO A 13 0.58 3.06 11.62
C PRO A 13 0.17 1.92 12.57
N ASP A 14 -0.80 2.15 13.44
CA ASP A 14 -1.31 1.17 14.39
C ASP A 14 -2.52 0.37 13.87
N SER A 15 -2.68 0.32 12.54
CA SER A 15 -3.66 -0.57 11.90
C SER A 15 -3.45 -2.02 12.31
N THR A 16 -4.54 -2.79 12.46
CA THR A 16 -4.48 -4.19 12.88
C THR A 16 -3.47 -5.00 12.07
N LYS A 17 -3.47 -4.88 10.74
CA LYS A 17 -2.49 -5.56 9.86
C LYS A 17 -1.06 -5.14 10.20
N GLY A 18 -0.80 -3.85 10.30
CA GLY A 18 0.55 -3.34 10.59
C GLY A 18 1.10 -3.83 11.93
N VAL A 19 0.25 -3.85 12.98
CA VAL A 19 0.64 -4.36 14.30
C VAL A 19 0.93 -5.86 14.25
N ARG A 20 0.01 -6.65 13.68
CA ARG A 20 0.15 -8.12 13.64
C ARG A 20 1.35 -8.58 12.81
N LEU A 21 1.61 -7.93 11.67
CA LEU A 21 2.78 -8.22 10.86
C LEU A 21 4.08 -7.83 11.57
N ALA A 22 4.10 -6.70 12.29
CA ALA A 22 5.26 -6.30 13.07
C ALA A 22 5.57 -7.29 14.21
N GLU A 23 4.54 -7.78 14.91
CA GLU A 23 4.67 -8.82 15.92
C GLU A 23 5.23 -10.13 15.35
N HIS A 24 4.66 -10.56 14.21
CA HIS A 24 5.07 -11.79 13.53
C HIS A 24 6.54 -11.72 13.09
N LEU A 25 6.92 -10.72 12.31
CA LEU A 25 8.27 -10.54 11.78
C LEU A 25 9.32 -10.41 12.89
N LYS A 26 8.97 -9.71 13.97
CA LYS A 26 9.85 -9.61 15.14
C LYS A 26 10.02 -10.95 15.84
N SER A 27 8.94 -11.72 16.01
CA SER A 27 8.98 -13.00 16.72
C SER A 27 9.69 -14.08 15.91
N ALA A 28 9.42 -14.18 14.60
CA ALA A 28 9.96 -15.23 13.75
C ALA A 28 11.40 -14.96 13.31
N TYR A 29 11.75 -13.72 13.04
CA TYR A 29 13.02 -13.35 12.38
C TYR A 29 13.82 -12.27 13.10
N GLY A 30 13.31 -11.67 14.16
CA GLY A 30 13.93 -10.50 14.78
C GLY A 30 13.84 -9.22 13.95
N ILE A 31 13.08 -9.24 12.87
CA ILE A 31 12.92 -8.10 11.95
C ILE A 31 12.09 -7.00 12.62
N HIS A 32 12.60 -5.77 12.59
CA HIS A 32 11.85 -4.58 13.01
C HIS A 32 11.09 -4.00 11.82
N LEU A 33 9.76 -4.13 11.83
CA LEU A 33 8.88 -3.50 10.85
C LEU A 33 8.54 -2.07 11.30
N GLU A 34 9.16 -1.07 10.68
CA GLU A 34 8.85 0.34 10.92
C GLU A 34 7.52 0.70 10.24
N ARG A 35 6.54 1.17 11.02
CA ARG A 35 5.20 1.49 10.54
C ARG A 35 5.09 3.00 10.35
N LEU A 36 5.06 3.45 9.10
CA LEU A 36 5.08 4.87 8.77
C LEU A 36 3.70 5.51 8.90
N ASN A 37 3.67 6.76 9.35
CA ASN A 37 2.47 7.58 9.30
C ASN A 37 2.38 8.26 7.92
N LEU A 38 1.40 7.85 7.11
CA LEU A 38 1.18 8.38 5.76
C LEU A 38 0.24 9.59 5.71
N ARG A 39 -0.18 10.13 6.85
CA ARG A 39 -1.04 11.33 6.92
C ARG A 39 -0.20 12.60 6.77
N VAL A 40 0.28 12.84 5.55
CA VAL A 40 1.25 13.93 5.27
C VAL A 40 0.63 14.96 4.32
N PRO A 41 0.59 16.24 4.71
CA PRO A 41 0.98 16.82 6.00
C PRO A 41 0.00 16.45 7.14
N ASN A 42 -1.27 16.21 6.83
CA ASN A 42 -2.34 15.72 7.69
C ASN A 42 -3.44 15.08 6.84
N MET A 43 -4.48 14.53 7.45
CA MET A 43 -5.54 13.84 6.71
C MET A 43 -6.36 14.77 5.81
N GLU A 44 -6.61 16.01 6.25
CA GLU A 44 -7.42 16.98 5.51
C GLU A 44 -6.74 17.43 4.22
N HIS A 45 -5.44 17.73 4.30
CA HIS A 45 -4.62 18.21 3.17
C HIS A 45 -3.70 17.12 2.62
N LEU A 46 -4.16 15.88 2.62
CA LEU A 46 -3.39 14.74 2.14
C LEU A 46 -2.94 14.95 0.69
N ARG A 47 -1.71 14.55 0.37
CA ARG A 47 -1.17 14.56 -1.00
C ARG A 47 -0.35 13.29 -1.21
N ALA A 48 -0.68 12.54 -2.24
CA ALA A 48 0.03 11.31 -2.60
C ALA A 48 1.51 11.58 -2.92
N SER A 49 1.80 12.67 -3.62
CA SER A 49 3.17 13.12 -3.92
C SER A 49 3.97 13.43 -2.66
N SER A 50 3.35 14.07 -1.66
CA SER A 50 3.99 14.37 -0.37
C SER A 50 4.26 13.09 0.44
N ILE A 51 3.34 12.12 0.36
CA ILE A 51 3.52 10.81 1.00
C ILE A 51 4.68 10.06 0.36
N ILE A 52 4.74 10.01 -0.98
CA ILE A 52 5.85 9.38 -1.72
C ILE A 52 7.17 10.02 -1.30
N ALA A 53 7.26 11.35 -1.32
CA ALA A 53 8.46 12.07 -0.89
C ALA A 53 8.83 11.81 0.57
N HIS A 54 7.83 11.68 1.46
CA HIS A 54 8.06 11.32 2.86
C HIS A 54 8.64 9.91 3.00
N VAL A 55 8.10 8.93 2.29
CA VAL A 55 8.63 7.54 2.31
C VAL A 55 10.04 7.50 1.73
N GLU A 56 10.29 8.18 0.60
CA GLU A 56 11.62 8.30 0.00
C GLU A 56 12.63 8.95 0.98
N ALA A 57 12.22 9.99 1.72
CA ALA A 57 13.05 10.64 2.73
C ALA A 57 13.39 9.72 3.91
N VAL A 58 12.43 8.89 4.35
CA VAL A 58 12.67 7.87 5.40
C VAL A 58 13.64 6.80 4.91
N ILE A 59 13.50 6.32 3.67
CA ILE A 59 14.46 5.39 3.08
C ILE A 59 15.85 6.02 3.03
N GLY A 60 15.90 7.33 2.81
CA GLY A 60 17.14 8.13 2.75
C GLY A 60 17.85 8.03 1.40
N ALA A 61 18.51 9.12 1.02
CA ALA A 61 19.40 9.13 -0.12
C ALA A 61 20.79 9.58 0.35
N PRO A 62 21.85 8.98 -0.10
CA PRO A 62 22.02 7.72 -0.82
C PRO A 62 22.26 6.55 0.15
N SER A 63 21.26 6.13 0.89
CA SER A 63 21.41 4.94 1.71
C SER A 63 21.40 3.72 0.79
N HIS A 64 22.47 2.96 0.78
CA HIS A 64 22.54 1.67 0.10
C HIS A 64 21.93 0.55 0.96
N VAL A 65 21.00 0.90 1.85
CA VAL A 65 20.35 -0.06 2.73
C VAL A 65 19.19 -0.70 1.98
N PRO A 66 19.28 -2.00 1.63
CA PRO A 66 18.18 -2.71 0.99
C PRO A 66 16.90 -2.61 1.83
N THR A 67 15.80 -2.30 1.18
CA THR A 67 14.51 -2.03 1.85
C THR A 67 13.41 -2.88 1.24
N VAL A 68 12.60 -3.51 2.10
CA VAL A 68 11.36 -4.19 1.73
C VAL A 68 10.18 -3.32 2.17
N LEU A 69 9.22 -3.12 1.26
CA LEU A 69 7.99 -2.40 1.57
C LEU A 69 6.83 -3.36 1.70
N ILE A 70 6.06 -3.24 2.78
CA ILE A 70 4.77 -3.89 2.94
C ILE A 70 3.69 -2.82 2.86
N GLY A 71 2.84 -2.86 1.84
CA GLY A 71 1.81 -1.85 1.62
C GLY A 71 0.40 -2.42 1.59
N SER A 72 -0.54 -1.81 2.34
CA SER A 72 -1.94 -2.23 2.35
C SER A 72 -2.82 -1.23 1.60
N SER A 73 -3.62 -1.69 0.65
CA SER A 73 -4.58 -0.88 -0.12
C SER A 73 -3.90 0.35 -0.75
N PHE A 74 -4.25 1.56 -0.36
CA PHE A 74 -3.57 2.80 -0.77
C PHE A 74 -2.07 2.78 -0.45
N GLY A 75 -1.67 2.24 0.72
CA GLY A 75 -0.26 2.05 1.06
C GLY A 75 0.47 1.11 0.09
N GLY A 76 -0.24 0.13 -0.49
CA GLY A 76 0.27 -0.72 -1.58
C GLY A 76 0.52 0.08 -2.86
N TRP A 77 -0.41 0.95 -3.23
CA TRP A 77 -0.24 1.88 -4.35
C TRP A 77 0.97 2.82 -4.13
N ILE A 78 1.13 3.39 -2.92
CA ILE A 78 2.31 4.20 -2.57
C ILE A 78 3.59 3.36 -2.68
N ALA A 79 3.60 2.11 -2.16
CA ALA A 79 4.76 1.23 -2.21
C ALA A 79 5.23 0.99 -3.65
N MET A 80 4.31 0.73 -4.57
CA MET A 80 4.61 0.56 -5.99
C MET A 80 5.22 1.82 -6.60
N ARG A 81 4.68 3.02 -6.29
CA ARG A 81 5.18 4.29 -6.80
C ARG A 81 6.55 4.69 -6.23
N VAL A 82 6.84 4.30 -5.01
CA VAL A 82 8.17 4.48 -4.39
C VAL A 82 9.17 3.52 -5.02
N ALA A 83 8.79 2.25 -5.23
CA ALA A 83 9.67 1.24 -5.81
C ALA A 83 10.08 1.57 -7.27
N GLU A 84 9.17 2.14 -8.07
CA GLU A 84 9.47 2.61 -9.43
C GLU A 84 10.64 3.60 -9.50
N ARG A 85 10.93 4.28 -8.40
CA ARG A 85 11.85 5.42 -8.35
C ARG A 85 13.05 5.19 -7.43
N ASN A 86 13.13 4.05 -6.76
CA ASN A 86 14.14 3.83 -5.74
C ASN A 86 14.72 2.40 -5.81
N GLU A 87 15.93 2.31 -6.33
CA GLU A 87 16.67 1.06 -6.51
C GLU A 87 17.03 0.33 -5.20
N ASN A 88 16.89 1.00 -4.05
CA ASN A 88 17.09 0.34 -2.76
C ASN A 88 15.90 -0.55 -2.37
N ILE A 89 14.77 -0.46 -3.09
CA ILE A 89 13.63 -1.35 -2.85
C ILE A 89 13.92 -2.69 -3.54
N ILE A 90 14.08 -3.72 -2.73
CA ILE A 90 14.46 -5.07 -3.18
C ILE A 90 13.32 -6.09 -3.08
N GLY A 91 12.18 -5.70 -2.54
CA GLY A 91 11.00 -6.54 -2.45
C GLY A 91 9.75 -5.79 -2.04
N LEU A 92 8.60 -6.25 -2.53
CA LEU A 92 7.28 -5.71 -2.21
C LEU A 92 6.36 -6.80 -1.68
N VAL A 93 5.62 -6.47 -0.61
CA VAL A 93 4.46 -7.23 -0.16
C VAL A 93 3.24 -6.31 -0.23
N LEU A 94 2.28 -6.65 -1.07
CA LEU A 94 1.12 -5.82 -1.39
C LEU A 94 -0.15 -6.52 -0.90
N LEU A 95 -0.87 -5.90 0.03
CA LEU A 95 -2.09 -6.44 0.64
C LEU A 95 -3.30 -5.70 0.09
N ALA A 96 -4.06 -6.36 -0.80
CA ALA A 96 -5.19 -5.77 -1.52
C ALA A 96 -4.84 -4.39 -2.13
N PRO A 97 -3.77 -4.27 -2.96
CA PRO A 97 -3.26 -2.99 -3.41
C PRO A 97 -4.27 -2.24 -4.28
N ALA A 98 -4.40 -0.93 -4.08
CA ALA A 98 -5.33 -0.08 -4.82
C ALA A 98 -4.77 0.28 -6.22
N ILE A 99 -4.48 -0.73 -7.05
CA ILE A 99 -3.96 -0.55 -8.41
C ILE A 99 -4.96 0.27 -9.24
N ARG A 100 -4.47 1.29 -9.97
CA ARG A 100 -5.29 2.24 -10.75
C ARG A 100 -6.35 2.96 -9.89
N LEU A 101 -5.94 3.49 -8.75
CA LEU A 101 -6.82 4.07 -7.73
C LEU A 101 -7.76 5.15 -8.30
N ALA A 102 -7.23 6.15 -9.01
CA ALA A 102 -8.03 7.25 -9.53
C ALA A 102 -8.99 6.77 -10.63
N ALA A 103 -8.51 5.97 -11.59
CA ALA A 103 -9.34 5.42 -12.66
C ALA A 103 -10.50 4.58 -12.09
N ARG A 104 -10.21 3.77 -11.06
CA ARG A 104 -11.23 2.98 -10.37
C ARG A 104 -12.26 3.87 -9.67
N TRP A 105 -11.83 4.88 -8.92
CA TRP A 105 -12.74 5.79 -8.23
C TRP A 105 -13.64 6.57 -9.20
N ARG A 106 -13.10 7.02 -10.34
CA ARG A 106 -13.93 7.63 -11.40
C ARG A 106 -14.98 6.68 -11.93
N HIS A 107 -14.66 5.39 -12.03
CA HIS A 107 -15.60 4.38 -12.54
C HIS A 107 -16.64 3.98 -11.48
N THR A 108 -16.23 3.77 -10.22
CA THR A 108 -17.11 3.21 -9.18
C THR A 108 -17.93 4.25 -8.44
N MET A 109 -17.48 5.51 -8.38
CA MET A 109 -18.18 6.57 -7.65
C MET A 109 -18.13 7.93 -8.37
N PRO A 110 -18.56 8.01 -9.65
CA PRO A 110 -18.42 9.23 -10.46
C PRO A 110 -19.14 10.44 -9.83
N GLU A 111 -20.36 10.25 -9.34
CA GLU A 111 -21.14 11.32 -8.71
C GLU A 111 -20.47 11.85 -7.42
N ARG A 112 -19.86 10.97 -6.65
CA ARG A 112 -19.13 11.36 -5.44
C ARG A 112 -17.87 12.15 -5.76
N ILE A 113 -17.16 11.78 -6.83
CA ILE A 113 -16.00 12.55 -7.32
C ILE A 113 -16.44 13.93 -7.80
N GLU A 114 -17.55 14.04 -8.53
CA GLU A 114 -18.08 15.32 -8.98
C GLU A 114 -18.50 16.21 -7.80
N ALA A 115 -19.22 15.67 -6.84
CA ALA A 115 -19.59 16.40 -5.60
C ALA A 115 -18.35 16.84 -4.82
N TRP A 116 -17.32 15.99 -4.75
CA TRP A 116 -16.05 16.32 -4.11
C TRP A 116 -15.34 17.48 -4.83
N ALA A 117 -15.28 17.44 -6.17
CA ALA A 117 -14.70 18.52 -6.97
C ALA A 117 -15.44 19.85 -6.77
N GLN A 118 -16.78 19.82 -6.69
CA GLN A 118 -17.61 21.02 -6.50
C GLN A 118 -17.48 21.62 -5.09
N SER A 119 -17.47 20.78 -4.06
CA SER A 119 -17.37 21.22 -2.67
C SER A 119 -15.93 21.51 -2.21
N GLY A 120 -14.94 20.94 -2.90
CA GLY A 120 -13.55 20.91 -2.49
C GLY A 120 -13.22 19.87 -1.39
N TRP A 121 -14.24 19.25 -0.76
CA TRP A 121 -14.07 18.39 0.41
C TRP A 121 -14.91 17.12 0.33
N MET A 122 -14.34 16.01 0.77
CA MET A 122 -15.03 14.73 0.93
C MET A 122 -14.94 14.25 2.37
N GLU A 123 -16.09 13.97 2.99
CA GLU A 123 -16.15 13.32 4.30
C GLU A 123 -15.81 11.84 4.16
N VAL A 124 -14.94 11.35 5.04
CA VAL A 124 -14.51 9.95 5.11
C VAL A 124 -14.48 9.48 6.57
N ASP A 125 -14.64 8.17 6.76
CA ASP A 125 -14.45 7.57 8.08
C ASP A 125 -12.96 7.57 8.44
N ASP A 126 -12.63 8.06 9.65
CA ASP A 126 -11.27 8.09 10.16
C ASP A 126 -11.04 6.87 11.07
N HIS A 127 -10.32 5.89 10.55
CA HIS A 127 -10.05 4.64 11.27
C HIS A 127 -9.05 4.79 12.43
N VAL A 128 -8.43 5.94 12.59
CA VAL A 128 -7.54 6.23 13.74
C VAL A 128 -8.33 6.78 14.93
N THR A 129 -9.25 7.72 14.66
CA THR A 129 -10.05 8.36 15.70
C THR A 129 -11.38 7.64 15.97
N GLY A 130 -11.82 6.79 15.04
CA GLY A 130 -13.13 6.14 15.06
C GLY A 130 -14.27 7.11 14.73
N GLY A 131 -13.94 8.33 14.28
CA GLY A 131 -14.87 9.36 13.86
C GLY A 131 -14.85 9.61 12.36
N LYS A 132 -15.16 10.85 11.99
CA LYS A 132 -15.10 11.31 10.61
C LYS A 132 -14.09 12.45 10.46
N THR A 133 -13.55 12.56 9.26
CA THR A 133 -12.67 13.65 8.84
C THR A 133 -12.99 14.06 7.40
N GLN A 134 -12.37 15.12 6.95
CA GLN A 134 -12.52 15.57 5.57
C GLN A 134 -11.20 15.43 4.80
N VAL A 135 -11.28 15.22 3.49
CA VAL A 135 -10.13 15.20 2.60
C VAL A 135 -10.38 16.18 1.47
N GLU A 136 -9.42 17.04 1.22
CA GLU A 136 -9.44 18.03 0.15
C GLU A 136 -9.37 17.36 -1.23
N PHE A 137 -10.10 17.89 -2.22
CA PHE A 137 -10.12 17.34 -3.59
C PHE A 137 -8.75 17.27 -4.25
N GLY A 138 -7.83 18.16 -3.87
CA GLY A 138 -6.44 18.14 -4.32
C GLY A 138 -5.69 16.82 -4.06
N PHE A 139 -6.16 15.97 -3.15
CA PHE A 139 -5.65 14.61 -3.01
C PHE A 139 -5.97 13.76 -4.25
N PHE A 140 -7.21 13.82 -4.73
CA PHE A 140 -7.62 13.06 -5.91
C PHE A 140 -6.90 13.55 -7.17
N GLU A 141 -6.81 14.87 -7.37
CA GLU A 141 -6.07 15.47 -8.49
C GLU A 141 -4.60 15.05 -8.49
N ASP A 142 -4.00 14.96 -7.32
CA ASP A 142 -2.60 14.58 -7.18
C ASP A 142 -2.38 13.09 -7.52
N VAL A 143 -3.30 12.20 -7.09
CA VAL A 143 -3.30 10.78 -7.48
C VAL A 143 -3.45 10.64 -9.00
N GLU A 144 -4.42 11.34 -9.62
CA GLU A 144 -4.63 11.31 -11.08
C GLU A 144 -3.36 11.72 -11.85
N ARG A 145 -2.76 12.85 -11.46
CA ARG A 145 -1.52 13.36 -12.09
C ARG A 145 -0.38 12.35 -12.00
N ILE A 146 -0.30 11.59 -10.91
CA ILE A 146 0.71 10.53 -10.77
C ILE A 146 0.37 9.36 -11.70
N GLU A 147 -0.91 8.97 -11.79
CA GLU A 147 -1.36 7.86 -12.64
C GLU A 147 -1.31 8.16 -14.15
N GLU A 148 -1.31 9.43 -14.56
CA GLU A 148 -1.08 9.83 -15.96
C GLU A 148 0.26 9.37 -16.52
N ARG A 149 1.24 9.08 -15.66
CA ARG A 149 2.54 8.50 -16.02
C ARG A 149 2.48 7.01 -16.40
N GLY A 150 1.33 6.40 -16.31
CA GLY A 150 1.13 4.96 -16.50
C GLY A 150 1.23 4.16 -15.20
N GLN A 151 1.17 2.84 -15.32
CA GLN A 151 1.39 1.93 -14.19
C GLN A 151 2.90 1.76 -13.95
N PRO A 152 3.32 1.55 -12.68
CA PRO A 152 4.72 1.28 -12.38
C PRO A 152 5.19 0.01 -13.09
N ASP A 153 6.34 0.10 -13.76
CA ASP A 153 7.02 -1.03 -14.39
C ASP A 153 8.09 -1.54 -13.43
N LEU A 154 7.79 -2.63 -12.70
CA LEU A 154 8.61 -3.13 -11.61
C LEU A 154 9.15 -4.53 -11.92
N TYR A 155 10.44 -4.73 -11.71
CA TYR A 155 11.18 -5.99 -11.93
C TYR A 155 11.79 -6.53 -10.63
N ILE A 156 11.16 -6.26 -9.50
CA ILE A 156 11.58 -6.74 -8.18
C ILE A 156 10.63 -7.81 -7.65
N PRO A 157 11.11 -8.75 -6.83
CA PRO A 157 10.25 -9.74 -6.20
C PRO A 157 9.03 -9.08 -5.53
N THR A 158 7.84 -9.53 -5.91
CA THR A 158 6.59 -8.95 -5.40
C THR A 158 5.61 -10.06 -5.01
N LEU A 159 5.16 -10.03 -3.77
CA LEU A 159 4.04 -10.83 -3.26
C LEU A 159 2.80 -9.96 -3.23
N ILE A 160 1.71 -10.41 -3.83
CA ILE A 160 0.38 -9.80 -3.68
C ILE A 160 -0.51 -10.80 -2.94
N VAL A 161 -1.15 -10.37 -1.86
CA VAL A 161 -2.25 -11.13 -1.23
C VAL A 161 -3.54 -10.34 -1.37
N HIS A 162 -4.56 -10.94 -1.98
CA HIS A 162 -5.82 -10.25 -2.28
C HIS A 162 -7.04 -11.13 -1.95
N GLY A 163 -8.03 -10.52 -1.31
CA GLY A 163 -9.29 -11.19 -0.98
C GLY A 163 -10.17 -11.37 -2.22
N ARG A 164 -10.72 -12.57 -2.43
CA ARG A 164 -11.64 -12.85 -3.55
C ARG A 164 -12.95 -12.09 -3.43
N HIS A 165 -13.33 -11.69 -2.21
CA HIS A 165 -14.57 -10.99 -1.91
C HIS A 165 -14.34 -9.51 -1.58
N ASP A 166 -13.24 -8.93 -2.10
CA ASP A 166 -12.93 -7.54 -1.90
C ASP A 166 -13.92 -6.64 -2.66
N ASP A 167 -14.80 -6.00 -1.92
CA ASP A 167 -15.82 -5.06 -2.41
C ASP A 167 -15.35 -3.61 -2.51
N VAL A 168 -14.14 -3.33 -1.98
CA VAL A 168 -13.51 -2.00 -2.01
C VAL A 168 -12.51 -1.88 -3.17
N VAL A 169 -11.64 -2.86 -3.35
CA VAL A 169 -10.66 -2.93 -4.43
C VAL A 169 -10.81 -4.26 -5.15
N ALA A 170 -11.39 -4.23 -6.35
CA ALA A 170 -11.60 -5.44 -7.13
C ALA A 170 -10.27 -6.17 -7.42
N ILE A 171 -10.25 -7.48 -7.19
CA ILE A 171 -9.06 -8.33 -7.33
C ILE A 171 -8.52 -8.39 -8.76
N GLU A 172 -9.37 -8.10 -9.75
CA GLU A 172 -9.03 -8.11 -11.18
C GLU A 172 -7.81 -7.23 -11.47
N GLY A 173 -7.68 -6.07 -10.81
CA GLY A 173 -6.52 -5.21 -10.95
C GLY A 173 -5.21 -5.89 -10.54
N SER A 174 -5.24 -6.74 -9.52
CA SER A 174 -4.08 -7.53 -9.10
C SER A 174 -3.78 -8.68 -10.06
N ARG A 175 -4.81 -9.35 -10.60
CA ARG A 175 -4.66 -10.39 -11.62
C ARG A 175 -4.03 -9.83 -12.89
N ASP A 176 -4.62 -8.76 -13.45
CA ASP A 176 -4.12 -8.08 -14.65
C ASP A 176 -2.66 -7.62 -14.48
N TRP A 177 -2.32 -7.08 -13.31
CA TRP A 177 -0.97 -6.61 -13.04
C TRP A 177 0.02 -7.77 -12.97
N THR A 178 -0.36 -8.88 -12.35
CA THR A 178 0.46 -10.10 -12.23
C THR A 178 0.74 -10.74 -13.60
N GLU A 179 -0.23 -10.71 -14.52
CA GLU A 179 -0.07 -11.26 -15.87
C GLU A 179 0.97 -10.49 -16.70
N THR A 180 1.18 -9.23 -16.40
CA THR A 180 2.04 -8.33 -17.18
C THR A 180 3.40 -8.04 -16.54
N HIS A 181 3.61 -8.44 -15.28
CA HIS A 181 4.83 -8.14 -14.50
C HIS A 181 5.42 -9.41 -13.90
N THR A 182 6.76 -9.50 -13.90
CA THR A 182 7.51 -10.59 -13.28
C THR A 182 8.76 -10.04 -12.59
N PRO A 183 9.19 -10.59 -11.44
CA PRO A 183 8.61 -11.72 -10.73
C PRO A 183 7.50 -11.27 -9.74
N VAL A 184 6.27 -11.69 -9.99
CA VAL A 184 5.12 -11.41 -9.12
C VAL A 184 4.41 -12.71 -8.76
N HIS A 185 4.10 -12.87 -7.47
CA HIS A 185 3.30 -13.97 -6.96
C HIS A 185 1.99 -13.44 -6.37
N LEU A 186 0.85 -13.87 -6.93
CA LEU A 186 -0.48 -13.51 -6.45
C LEU A 186 -1.08 -14.68 -5.64
N VAL A 187 -1.42 -14.40 -4.40
CA VAL A 187 -2.17 -15.31 -3.51
C VAL A 187 -3.58 -14.77 -3.32
N GLU A 188 -4.56 -15.51 -3.80
CA GLU A 188 -5.97 -15.19 -3.63
C GLU A 188 -6.52 -15.89 -2.39
N VAL A 189 -7.04 -15.12 -1.44
CA VAL A 189 -7.57 -15.64 -0.17
C VAL A 189 -9.09 -15.51 -0.08
N ASP A 190 -9.72 -16.33 0.74
CA ASP A 190 -11.16 -16.29 1.00
C ASP A 190 -11.49 -15.23 2.07
N ASP A 191 -11.36 -13.94 1.69
CA ASP A 191 -11.53 -12.78 2.57
C ASP A 191 -12.00 -11.57 1.75
N GLY A 192 -12.39 -10.50 2.44
CA GLY A 192 -12.69 -9.19 1.86
C GLY A 192 -11.48 -8.24 1.93
N HIS A 193 -11.74 -6.92 1.75
CA HIS A 193 -10.70 -5.89 1.69
C HIS A 193 -9.80 -5.83 2.93
N GLN A 194 -10.36 -6.06 4.11
CA GLN A 194 -9.60 -5.94 5.35
C GLN A 194 -8.61 -7.09 5.57
N LEU A 195 -8.78 -8.23 4.90
CA LEU A 195 -7.91 -9.41 5.03
C LEU A 195 -7.74 -9.87 6.49
N SER A 196 -8.79 -9.68 7.31
CA SER A 196 -8.69 -9.89 8.76
C SER A 196 -8.77 -11.37 9.14
N ALA A 197 -9.57 -12.14 8.41
CA ALA A 197 -9.75 -13.57 8.65
C ALA A 197 -8.53 -14.39 8.21
N THR A 198 -7.78 -13.89 7.23
CA THR A 198 -6.66 -14.59 6.60
C THR A 198 -5.27 -14.06 7.02
N LEU A 199 -5.21 -13.28 8.10
CA LEU A 199 -3.92 -12.78 8.64
C LEU A 199 -2.88 -13.89 8.90
N PRO A 200 -3.23 -15.08 9.43
CA PRO A 200 -2.27 -16.18 9.57
C PRO A 200 -1.69 -16.61 8.21
N THR A 201 -2.55 -16.80 7.20
CA THR A 201 -2.13 -17.14 5.84
C THR A 201 -1.20 -16.07 5.25
N ILE A 202 -1.48 -14.79 5.50
CA ILE A 202 -0.61 -13.69 5.05
C ILE A 202 0.78 -13.80 5.69
N CYS A 203 0.85 -14.14 6.98
CA CYS A 203 2.13 -14.36 7.65
C CYS A 203 2.90 -15.53 7.01
N ASP A 204 2.24 -16.67 6.76
CA ASP A 204 2.86 -17.84 6.13
C ASP A 204 3.39 -17.51 4.72
N GLU A 205 2.63 -16.73 3.93
CA GLU A 205 3.06 -16.30 2.59
C GLU A 205 4.23 -15.32 2.63
N ILE A 206 4.26 -14.42 3.61
CA ILE A 206 5.41 -13.54 3.84
C ILE A 206 6.65 -14.35 4.24
N ASP A 207 6.49 -15.38 5.08
CA ASP A 207 7.59 -16.28 5.45
C ASP A 207 8.16 -17.00 4.21
N CYS A 208 7.29 -17.51 3.35
CA CYS A 208 7.69 -18.10 2.07
C CYS A 208 8.42 -17.09 1.17
N PHE A 209 7.90 -15.86 1.08
CA PHE A 209 8.48 -14.78 0.29
C PHE A 209 9.89 -14.40 0.79
N ILE A 210 10.06 -14.28 2.11
CA ILE A 210 11.36 -14.00 2.75
C ILE A 210 12.38 -15.08 2.38
N LEU A 211 12.01 -16.34 2.54
CA LEU A 211 12.93 -17.48 2.31
C LEU A 211 13.29 -17.66 0.83
N GLN A 212 12.30 -17.51 -0.07
CA GLN A 212 12.50 -17.66 -1.51
C GLN A 212 13.37 -16.57 -2.12
N ASN A 213 13.37 -15.38 -1.54
CA ASN A 213 14.10 -14.22 -2.06
C ASN A 213 15.31 -13.83 -1.19
N GLU A 214 15.70 -14.70 -0.25
CA GLU A 214 16.88 -14.51 0.61
C GLU A 214 16.87 -13.15 1.34
N LEU A 215 15.69 -12.72 1.81
CA LEU A 215 15.48 -11.41 2.44
C LEU A 215 15.79 -11.42 3.96
N LEU A 216 16.69 -12.24 4.38
CA LEU A 216 17.27 -12.23 5.73
C LEU A 216 18.70 -11.71 5.63
N GLU A 217 19.10 -10.90 6.62
CA GLU A 217 20.52 -10.53 6.74
C GLU A 217 21.34 -11.77 7.10
N PRO A 218 22.52 -11.93 6.49
CA PRO A 218 23.41 -13.03 6.82
C PRO A 218 23.99 -12.95 8.24
#